data_65b6248cd5dae618d6f9cfa12b52324f
#
_entry.id   65b6248cd5dae618d6f9cfa12b52324f
#
_cell.length_a   1.000
_cell.length_b   1.000
_cell.length_c   1.000
_cell.angle_alpha   90.00
_cell.angle_beta   90.00
_cell.angle_gamma   90.00
#
_symmetry.space_group_name_H-M   'P 1'
#
loop_
_entity.id
_entity.type
_entity.pdbx_description
1 polymer ?
#
loop_
_entity_poly.entity_id
_entity_poly.type
_entity_poly.pdbx_seq_one_letter_code
_entity_poly.pdbx_strand_id
1 'polypeptide(L)'
;KVILNSGREVAADTVVLAIGVVPETGLAKDAGLEIGETGAIKVTADYRTSDPHIYAVGDAVEVYNSLTRKPAKLPLAGPALRQARTAANAIYGIPGTNKGVYGSCAVRIFGFNAAATGLNEKTAKANNIPCDSVYTMGMDKVGIMPDSSPIHFKLVYEVPTGRVLGAQAIGRGNVDKRIDVIATLIAMGGTLEDLK
;
A
#
# COMPACT_ATOMS: atom_id res chain seq x y z
N LYS A 1 23.70 23.83 6.75
CA LYS A 1 22.42 24.56 6.74
C LYS A 1 21.55 24.09 5.56
N VAL A 2 20.24 24.25 5.68
CA VAL A 2 19.25 24.02 4.61
C VAL A 2 18.64 25.37 4.22
N ILE A 3 18.51 25.62 2.93
CA ILE A 3 17.88 26.83 2.40
C ILE A 3 16.51 26.43 1.82
N LEU A 4 15.45 27.03 2.34
CA LEU A 4 14.10 26.79 1.88
C LEU A 4 13.78 27.64 0.64
N ASN A 5 12.77 27.26 -0.14
CA ASN A 5 12.33 28.05 -1.31
C ASN A 5 11.91 29.50 -0.98
N SER A 6 11.54 29.75 0.28
CA SER A 6 11.26 31.10 0.79
C SER A 6 12.51 31.97 1.01
N GLY A 7 13.71 31.42 0.82
CA GLY A 7 14.97 32.06 1.18
C GLY A 7 15.36 31.92 2.66
N ARG A 8 14.49 31.35 3.51
CA ARG A 8 14.79 31.13 4.92
C ARG A 8 15.88 30.06 5.07
N GLU A 9 16.87 30.35 5.89
CA GLU A 9 17.92 29.40 6.25
C GLU A 9 17.58 28.69 7.58
N VAL A 10 17.79 27.37 7.60
CA VAL A 10 17.66 26.54 8.78
C VAL A 10 19.03 25.94 9.09
N ALA A 11 19.56 26.24 10.28
CA ALA A 11 20.80 25.62 10.73
C ALA A 11 20.55 24.14 11.03
N ALA A 12 21.43 23.27 10.53
CA ALA A 12 21.37 21.83 10.75
C ALA A 12 22.77 21.22 10.62
N ASP A 13 23.11 20.29 11.51
CA ASP A 13 24.34 19.51 11.47
C ASP A 13 24.15 18.27 10.58
N THR A 14 22.93 17.71 10.56
CA THR A 14 22.55 16.55 9.76
C THR A 14 21.23 16.82 9.05
N VAL A 15 21.10 16.34 7.82
CA VAL A 15 19.88 16.41 7.01
C VAL A 15 19.47 15.01 6.60
N VAL A 16 18.22 14.63 6.90
CA VAL A 16 17.65 13.34 6.47
C VAL A 16 16.70 13.57 5.30
N LEU A 17 17.02 12.98 4.15
CA LEU A 17 16.15 12.99 2.97
C LEU A 17 15.19 11.79 3.05
N ALA A 18 13.90 12.05 3.24
CA ALA A 18 12.83 11.04 3.32
C ALA A 18 11.66 11.46 2.39
N ILE A 19 11.97 11.73 1.12
CA ILE A 19 11.07 12.32 0.13
C ILE A 19 10.37 11.29 -0.77
N GLY A 20 10.49 9.99 -0.42
CA GLY A 20 9.93 8.90 -1.21
C GLY A 20 10.85 8.43 -2.33
N VAL A 21 10.31 7.58 -3.21
CA VAL A 21 11.03 6.97 -4.33
C VAL A 21 10.36 7.25 -5.66
N VAL A 22 11.15 7.32 -6.71
CA VAL A 22 10.70 7.45 -8.10
C VAL A 22 11.13 6.20 -8.86
N PRO A 23 10.26 5.57 -9.66
CA PRO A 23 10.65 4.42 -10.48
C PRO A 23 11.80 4.79 -11.42
N GLU A 24 12.87 3.99 -11.41
CA GLU A 24 13.93 4.12 -12.40
C GLU A 24 13.49 3.44 -13.69
N THR A 25 13.19 4.23 -14.70
CA THR A 25 12.65 3.76 -15.98
C THR A 25 13.51 4.13 -17.18
N GLY A 26 14.72 4.63 -16.96
CA GLY A 26 15.64 5.04 -18.04
C GLY A 26 15.86 3.93 -19.05
N LEU A 27 16.33 2.77 -18.59
CA LEU A 27 16.57 1.60 -19.44
C LEU A 27 15.33 1.14 -20.23
N ALA A 28 14.15 1.18 -19.57
CA ALA A 28 12.89 0.79 -20.22
C ALA A 28 12.50 1.76 -21.34
N LYS A 29 12.69 3.07 -21.13
CA LYS A 29 12.47 4.09 -22.16
C LYS A 29 13.42 3.95 -23.34
N ASP A 30 14.70 3.73 -23.06
CA ASP A 30 15.72 3.54 -24.11
C ASP A 30 15.44 2.28 -24.94
N ALA A 31 14.84 1.26 -24.32
CA ALA A 31 14.37 0.05 -25.00
C ALA A 31 13.00 0.23 -25.71
N GLY A 32 12.39 1.42 -25.69
CA GLY A 32 11.11 1.69 -26.33
C GLY A 32 9.89 1.09 -25.62
N LEU A 33 10.01 0.72 -24.34
CA LEU A 33 8.90 0.17 -23.59
C LEU A 33 7.91 1.27 -23.14
N GLU A 34 6.62 0.94 -23.10
CA GLU A 34 5.60 1.88 -22.61
C GLU A 34 5.78 2.19 -21.12
N ILE A 35 5.76 3.49 -20.81
CA ILE A 35 5.68 4.01 -19.45
C ILE A 35 4.24 4.44 -19.17
N GLY A 36 3.70 3.96 -18.05
CA GLY A 36 2.32 4.25 -17.65
C GLY A 36 2.14 5.66 -17.07
N GLU A 37 0.90 6.00 -16.76
CA GLU A 37 0.51 7.33 -16.24
C GLU A 37 1.13 7.66 -14.88
N THR A 38 1.53 6.67 -14.11
CA THR A 38 2.22 6.85 -12.82
C THR A 38 3.71 7.15 -12.98
N GLY A 39 4.25 7.10 -14.22
CA GLY A 39 5.67 7.21 -14.51
C GLY A 39 6.46 5.91 -14.31
N ALA A 40 5.79 4.80 -14.01
CA ALA A 40 6.37 3.46 -13.90
C ALA A 40 6.19 2.67 -15.20
N ILE A 41 6.90 1.55 -15.36
CA ILE A 41 6.80 0.68 -16.54
C ILE A 41 5.38 0.09 -16.58
N LYS A 42 4.68 0.28 -17.70
CA LYS A 42 3.35 -0.29 -17.91
C LYS A 42 3.48 -1.78 -18.18
N VAL A 43 2.66 -2.57 -17.49
CA VAL A 43 2.63 -4.03 -17.61
C VAL A 43 1.20 -4.55 -17.67
N THR A 44 1.03 -5.74 -18.24
CA THR A 44 -0.22 -6.49 -18.24
C THR A 44 -0.48 -7.16 -16.88
N ALA A 45 -1.58 -7.88 -16.73
CA ALA A 45 -1.90 -8.61 -15.50
C ALA A 45 -0.88 -9.71 -15.16
N ASP A 46 -0.16 -10.22 -16.15
CA ASP A 46 0.90 -11.22 -16.01
C ASP A 46 2.31 -10.63 -16.01
N TYR A 47 2.40 -9.30 -15.85
CA TYR A 47 3.66 -8.51 -15.80
C TYR A 47 4.49 -8.50 -17.08
N ARG A 48 3.87 -8.72 -18.23
CA ARG A 48 4.48 -8.53 -19.54
C ARG A 48 4.44 -7.05 -19.90
N THR A 49 5.52 -6.54 -20.47
CA THR A 49 5.61 -5.15 -20.96
C THR A 49 4.93 -4.98 -22.32
N SER A 50 5.10 -3.83 -22.96
CA SER A 50 4.69 -3.60 -24.36
C SER A 50 5.44 -4.48 -25.36
N ASP A 51 6.63 -4.97 -25.02
CA ASP A 51 7.32 -6.00 -25.78
C ASP A 51 6.90 -7.39 -25.26
N PRO A 52 6.40 -8.30 -26.11
CA PRO A 52 5.90 -9.60 -25.69
C PRO A 52 6.97 -10.55 -25.11
N HIS A 53 8.24 -10.24 -25.30
CA HIS A 53 9.36 -11.04 -24.82
C HIS A 53 9.99 -10.49 -23.53
N ILE A 54 9.51 -9.31 -23.06
CA ILE A 54 10.06 -8.65 -21.89
C ILE A 54 9.01 -8.60 -20.77
N TYR A 55 9.41 -9.03 -19.58
CA TYR A 55 8.64 -8.93 -18.36
C TYR A 55 9.29 -7.92 -17.40
N ALA A 56 8.48 -7.20 -16.65
CA ALA A 56 8.96 -6.28 -15.63
C ALA A 56 8.22 -6.49 -14.32
N VAL A 57 8.94 -6.48 -13.21
CA VAL A 57 8.42 -6.68 -11.85
C VAL A 57 9.16 -5.79 -10.86
N GLY A 58 8.62 -5.60 -9.67
CA GLY A 58 9.25 -4.84 -8.59
C GLY A 58 8.80 -3.38 -8.53
N ASP A 59 9.65 -2.53 -7.96
CA ASP A 59 9.30 -1.16 -7.60
C ASP A 59 9.14 -0.23 -8.80
N ALA A 60 9.69 -0.62 -9.96
CA ALA A 60 9.67 0.18 -11.18
C ALA A 60 8.43 -0.03 -12.05
N VAL A 61 7.53 -0.97 -11.70
CA VAL A 61 6.34 -1.26 -12.50
C VAL A 61 5.09 -0.59 -11.98
N GLU A 62 4.16 -0.33 -12.90
CA GLU A 62 2.82 0.10 -12.58
C GLU A 62 1.98 -1.08 -12.10
N VAL A 63 1.25 -0.92 -11.01
CA VAL A 63 0.34 -1.93 -10.45
C VAL A 63 -1.10 -1.45 -10.50
N TYR A 64 -2.05 -2.39 -10.49
CA TYR A 64 -3.46 -2.07 -10.41
C TYR A 64 -3.93 -2.03 -8.96
N ASN A 65 -4.43 -0.88 -8.50
CA ASN A 65 -5.05 -0.77 -7.19
C ASN A 65 -6.51 -1.25 -7.28
N SER A 66 -6.83 -2.31 -6.57
CA SER A 66 -8.14 -2.98 -6.66
C SER A 66 -9.29 -2.20 -6.03
N LEU A 67 -9.01 -1.25 -5.14
CA LEU A 67 -10.03 -0.42 -4.51
C LEU A 67 -10.35 0.81 -5.37
N THR A 68 -9.35 1.51 -5.85
CA THR A 68 -9.54 2.70 -6.70
C THR A 68 -9.79 2.35 -8.16
N ARG A 69 -9.48 1.10 -8.57
CA ARG A 69 -9.52 0.60 -9.95
C ARG A 69 -8.67 1.42 -10.92
N LYS A 70 -7.54 1.92 -10.40
CA LYS A 70 -6.60 2.77 -11.15
C LYS A 70 -5.18 2.23 -11.07
N PRO A 71 -4.33 2.57 -12.05
CA PRO A 71 -2.90 2.38 -11.94
C PRO A 71 -2.33 3.08 -10.70
N ALA A 72 -1.32 2.45 -10.08
CA ALA A 72 -0.66 2.95 -8.90
C ALA A 72 0.81 2.49 -8.87
N LYS A 73 1.58 3.05 -7.96
CA LYS A 73 2.91 2.56 -7.57
C LYS A 73 2.84 1.98 -6.17
N LEU A 74 3.47 0.84 -5.97
CA LEU A 74 3.55 0.21 -4.66
C LEU A 74 4.93 -0.42 -4.45
N PRO A 75 5.96 0.38 -4.14
CA PRO A 75 7.33 -0.07 -3.97
C PRO A 75 7.50 -0.80 -2.63
N LEU A 76 7.07 -2.06 -2.58
CA LEU A 76 7.11 -2.94 -1.42
C LEU A 76 7.56 -4.35 -1.82
N ALA A 77 8.38 -4.99 -0.98
CA ALA A 77 8.93 -6.32 -1.24
C ALA A 77 7.86 -7.41 -1.38
N GLY A 78 6.80 -7.38 -0.58
CA GLY A 78 5.71 -8.36 -0.65
C GLY A 78 5.01 -8.40 -2.02
N PRO A 79 4.55 -7.28 -2.57
CA PRO A 79 4.09 -7.18 -3.95
C PRO A 79 5.12 -7.66 -4.97
N ALA A 80 6.36 -7.20 -4.89
CA ALA A 80 7.42 -7.59 -5.82
C ALA A 80 7.64 -9.10 -5.91
N LEU A 81 7.64 -9.80 -4.77
CA LEU A 81 7.74 -11.27 -4.73
C LEU A 81 6.54 -11.97 -5.40
N ARG A 82 5.33 -11.44 -5.21
CA ARG A 82 4.14 -11.98 -5.88
C ARG A 82 4.17 -11.72 -7.39
N GLN A 83 4.61 -10.55 -7.79
CA GLN A 83 4.79 -10.18 -9.20
C GLN A 83 5.76 -11.12 -9.90
N ALA A 84 6.94 -11.36 -9.31
CA ALA A 84 7.95 -12.26 -9.85
C ALA A 84 7.40 -13.68 -10.05
N ARG A 85 6.62 -14.19 -9.08
CA ARG A 85 5.97 -15.50 -9.19
C ARG A 85 4.91 -15.53 -10.30
N THR A 86 4.12 -14.47 -10.42
CA THR A 86 3.10 -14.37 -11.49
C THR A 86 3.76 -14.30 -12.86
N ALA A 87 4.81 -13.51 -13.02
CA ALA A 87 5.57 -13.44 -14.27
C ALA A 87 6.22 -14.77 -14.63
N ALA A 88 6.83 -15.46 -13.66
CA ALA A 88 7.39 -16.79 -13.88
C ALA A 88 6.31 -17.80 -14.32
N ASN A 89 5.16 -17.80 -13.67
CA ASN A 89 4.03 -18.66 -14.06
C ASN A 89 3.60 -18.37 -15.51
N ALA A 90 3.50 -17.09 -15.88
CA ALA A 90 3.12 -16.70 -17.24
C ALA A 90 4.12 -17.16 -18.30
N ILE A 91 5.43 -17.09 -18.02
CA ILE A 91 6.50 -17.59 -18.88
C ILE A 91 6.35 -19.10 -19.15
N TYR A 92 5.95 -19.87 -18.13
CA TYR A 92 5.76 -21.32 -18.22
C TYR A 92 4.32 -21.72 -18.62
N GLY A 93 3.45 -20.77 -18.97
CA GLY A 93 2.07 -21.05 -19.36
C GLY A 93 1.19 -21.57 -18.21
N ILE A 94 1.59 -21.35 -16.95
CA ILE A 94 0.83 -21.74 -15.76
C ILE A 94 -0.23 -20.66 -15.51
N PRO A 95 -1.52 -21.00 -15.47
CA PRO A 95 -2.58 -20.04 -15.20
C PRO A 95 -2.42 -19.39 -13.83
N GLY A 96 -2.61 -18.08 -13.75
CA GLY A 96 -2.58 -17.32 -12.51
C GLY A 96 -3.65 -16.23 -12.49
N THR A 97 -4.01 -15.76 -11.31
CA THR A 97 -4.92 -14.62 -11.14
C THR A 97 -4.18 -13.48 -10.46
N ASN A 98 -4.11 -12.34 -11.13
CA ASN A 98 -3.63 -11.10 -10.52
C ASN A 98 -4.84 -10.26 -10.09
N LYS A 99 -5.08 -10.20 -8.79
CA LYS A 99 -6.18 -9.41 -8.20
C LYS A 99 -5.79 -7.95 -7.93
N GLY A 100 -4.61 -7.51 -8.37
CA GLY A 100 -4.09 -6.20 -8.05
C GLY A 100 -3.55 -6.09 -6.61
N VAL A 101 -3.47 -4.86 -6.11
CA VAL A 101 -2.90 -4.55 -4.80
C VAL A 101 -3.85 -3.72 -3.94
N TYR A 102 -3.72 -3.85 -2.62
CA TYR A 102 -4.49 -3.10 -1.61
C TYR A 102 -3.61 -2.14 -0.80
N GLY A 103 -2.29 -2.30 -0.82
CA GLY A 103 -1.34 -1.41 -0.13
C GLY A 103 -1.26 -1.64 1.37
N SER A 104 -0.88 -2.85 1.80
CA SER A 104 -0.65 -3.14 3.22
C SER A 104 0.81 -2.93 3.60
N CYS A 105 1.05 -2.26 4.72
CA CYS A 105 2.38 -2.04 5.26
C CYS A 105 2.36 -2.01 6.80
N ALA A 106 3.50 -2.37 7.39
CA ALA A 106 3.75 -2.21 8.83
C ALA A 106 5.18 -1.69 9.03
N VAL A 107 5.36 -0.83 10.01
CA VAL A 107 6.65 -0.25 10.35
C VAL A 107 6.78 -0.10 11.86
N ARG A 108 7.98 -0.34 12.37
CA ARG A 108 8.34 -0.03 13.75
C ARG A 108 9.20 1.23 13.76
N ILE A 109 8.78 2.22 14.56
CA ILE A 109 9.48 3.49 14.73
C ILE A 109 9.71 3.69 16.23
N PHE A 110 10.96 3.52 16.67
CA PHE A 110 11.33 3.51 18.08
C PHE A 110 10.49 2.52 18.90
N GLY A 111 9.72 3.01 19.87
CA GLY A 111 8.85 2.20 20.72
C GLY A 111 7.41 2.03 20.21
N PHE A 112 7.11 2.45 18.97
CA PHE A 112 5.80 2.34 18.39
C PHE A 112 5.80 1.45 17.14
N ASN A 113 4.71 0.72 16.98
CA ASN A 113 4.37 0.02 15.75
C ASN A 113 3.23 0.76 15.07
N ALA A 114 3.33 0.97 13.77
CA ALA A 114 2.27 1.52 12.94
C ALA A 114 2.02 0.58 11.77
N ALA A 115 0.75 0.36 11.42
CA ALA A 115 0.38 -0.46 10.28
C ALA A 115 -0.84 0.12 9.58
N ALA A 116 -0.94 -0.12 8.28
CA ALA A 116 -2.05 0.35 7.47
C ALA A 116 -2.34 -0.64 6.33
N THR A 117 -3.59 -0.65 5.88
CA THR A 117 -4.02 -1.38 4.69
C THR A 117 -5.14 -0.64 3.97
N GLY A 118 -5.22 -0.79 2.66
CA GLY A 118 -6.28 -0.18 1.85
C GLY A 118 -6.18 1.34 1.75
N LEU A 119 -7.33 1.99 1.69
CA LEU A 119 -7.46 3.43 1.51
C LEU A 119 -7.59 4.16 2.85
N ASN A 120 -7.00 5.34 2.94
CA ASN A 120 -7.41 6.34 3.91
C ASN A 120 -8.50 7.24 3.31
N GLU A 121 -9.16 8.05 4.16
CA GLU A 121 -10.24 8.95 3.71
C GLU A 121 -9.78 9.93 2.62
N LYS A 122 -8.57 10.46 2.74
CA LYS A 122 -8.02 11.39 1.75
C LYS A 122 -7.93 10.73 0.37
N THR A 123 -7.42 9.51 0.32
CA THR A 123 -7.30 8.75 -0.94
C THR A 123 -8.67 8.33 -1.47
N ALA A 124 -9.59 7.89 -0.60
CA ALA A 124 -10.95 7.54 -1.01
C ALA A 124 -11.67 8.75 -1.63
N LYS A 125 -11.66 9.90 -0.94
CA LYS A 125 -12.26 11.16 -1.43
C LYS A 125 -11.64 11.64 -2.74
N ALA A 126 -10.31 11.59 -2.88
CA ALA A 126 -9.61 11.95 -4.11
C ALA A 126 -9.97 11.06 -5.31
N ASN A 127 -10.50 9.86 -5.05
CA ASN A 127 -10.99 8.93 -6.06
C ASN A 127 -12.52 8.91 -6.19
N ASN A 128 -13.23 9.89 -5.60
CA ASN A 128 -14.69 10.00 -5.61
C ASN A 128 -15.40 8.76 -5.04
N ILE A 129 -14.77 8.09 -4.07
CA ILE A 129 -15.37 6.97 -3.35
C ILE A 129 -16.04 7.54 -2.09
N PRO A 130 -17.37 7.49 -1.98
CA PRO A 130 -18.08 7.94 -0.79
C PRO A 130 -17.64 7.09 0.41
N CYS A 131 -17.11 7.74 1.45
CA CYS A 131 -16.58 7.01 2.59
C CYS A 131 -16.85 7.77 3.90
N ASP A 132 -16.91 7.00 4.96
CA ASP A 132 -16.88 7.48 6.33
C ASP A 132 -15.85 6.66 7.12
N SER A 133 -15.59 7.05 8.36
CA SER A 133 -14.60 6.38 9.20
C SER A 133 -15.04 6.30 10.64
N VAL A 134 -14.58 5.27 11.32
CA VAL A 134 -14.70 5.12 12.77
C VAL A 134 -13.32 5.06 13.38
N TYR A 135 -13.14 5.76 14.49
CA TYR A 135 -11.94 5.74 15.29
C TYR A 135 -12.25 5.08 16.64
N THR A 136 -11.38 4.18 17.05
CA THR A 136 -11.48 3.51 18.36
C THR A 136 -10.12 3.37 19.02
N MET A 137 -10.14 3.24 20.33
CA MET A 137 -8.98 2.91 21.14
C MET A 137 -9.30 1.66 21.94
N GLY A 138 -8.42 0.69 21.88
CA GLY A 138 -8.54 -0.57 22.62
C GLY A 138 -7.18 -1.04 23.10
N MET A 139 -7.15 -2.21 23.72
CA MET A 139 -5.90 -2.84 24.14
C MET A 139 -5.43 -3.85 23.09
N ASP A 140 -4.11 -3.99 22.93
CA ASP A 140 -3.51 -4.99 22.04
C ASP A 140 -3.74 -6.43 22.53
N LYS A 141 -3.83 -6.60 23.85
CA LYS A 141 -4.11 -7.84 24.58
C LYS A 141 -5.16 -7.58 25.67
N VAL A 142 -5.72 -8.62 26.23
CA VAL A 142 -6.56 -8.49 27.42
C VAL A 142 -5.74 -7.91 28.59
N GLY A 143 -6.36 -7.02 29.37
CA GLY A 143 -5.66 -6.20 30.39
C GLY A 143 -4.96 -6.99 31.49
N ILE A 144 -5.30 -8.25 31.71
CA ILE A 144 -4.62 -9.16 32.67
C ILE A 144 -3.27 -9.66 32.13
N MET A 145 -3.02 -9.58 30.83
CA MET A 145 -1.74 -9.99 30.26
C MET A 145 -0.67 -8.93 30.55
N PRO A 146 0.56 -9.39 30.92
CA PRO A 146 1.67 -8.45 31.08
C PRO A 146 1.96 -7.71 29.77
N ASP A 147 2.44 -6.48 29.90
CA ASP A 147 2.78 -5.59 28.79
C ASP A 147 1.61 -5.26 27.84
N SER A 148 0.35 -5.39 28.32
CA SER A 148 -0.81 -4.91 27.58
C SER A 148 -0.72 -3.40 27.38
N SER A 149 -0.92 -2.94 26.16
CA SER A 149 -0.77 -1.54 25.80
C SER A 149 -1.90 -1.05 24.86
N PRO A 150 -2.26 0.23 24.95
CA PRO A 150 -3.30 0.76 24.08
C PRO A 150 -2.86 0.80 22.61
N ILE A 151 -3.81 0.53 21.73
CA ILE A 151 -3.71 0.75 20.30
C ILE A 151 -4.80 1.72 19.86
N HIS A 152 -4.42 2.63 18.99
CA HIS A 152 -5.33 3.52 18.28
C HIS A 152 -5.63 2.90 16.92
N PHE A 153 -6.90 2.78 16.59
CA PHE A 153 -7.34 2.11 15.38
C PHE A 153 -8.38 2.96 14.65
N LYS A 154 -8.19 3.12 13.36
CA LYS A 154 -9.12 3.81 12.48
C LYS A 154 -9.53 2.87 11.35
N LEU A 155 -10.83 2.73 11.11
CA LEU A 155 -11.41 1.97 10.03
C LEU A 155 -12.09 2.93 9.05
N VAL A 156 -11.90 2.71 7.75
CA VAL A 156 -12.53 3.47 6.67
C VAL A 156 -13.43 2.53 5.88
N TYR A 157 -14.65 2.95 5.61
CA TYR A 157 -15.64 2.15 4.89
C TYR A 157 -16.42 2.98 3.88
N GLU A 158 -16.97 2.32 2.88
CA GLU A 158 -17.79 2.91 1.82
C GLU A 158 -19.23 3.14 2.29
N VAL A 159 -19.79 4.28 1.94
CA VAL A 159 -21.19 4.63 2.23
C VAL A 159 -22.01 4.54 0.93
N PRO A 160 -23.20 3.91 0.91
CA PRO A 160 -23.94 3.31 2.04
C PRO A 160 -23.66 1.81 2.24
N THR A 161 -22.77 1.19 1.45
CA THR A 161 -22.59 -0.27 1.39
C THR A 161 -22.00 -0.89 2.64
N GLY A 162 -21.28 -0.12 3.45
CA GLY A 162 -20.52 -0.61 4.59
C GLY A 162 -19.26 -1.41 4.21
N ARG A 163 -18.90 -1.50 2.90
CA ARG A 163 -17.72 -2.23 2.45
C ARG A 163 -16.45 -1.63 3.07
N VAL A 164 -15.61 -2.46 3.65
CA VAL A 164 -14.36 -2.00 4.26
C VAL A 164 -13.36 -1.58 3.17
N LEU A 165 -12.88 -0.36 3.28
CA LEU A 165 -11.94 0.26 2.33
C LEU A 165 -10.52 0.33 2.84
N GLY A 166 -10.33 0.43 4.15
CA GLY A 166 -9.00 0.53 4.72
C GLY A 166 -8.98 0.65 6.24
N ALA A 167 -7.80 0.51 6.80
CA ALA A 167 -7.56 0.73 8.22
C ALA A 167 -6.15 1.25 8.48
N GLN A 168 -5.99 1.99 9.57
CA GLN A 168 -4.72 2.44 10.13
C GLN A 168 -4.69 2.14 11.62
N ALA A 169 -3.56 1.66 12.12
CA ALA A 169 -3.35 1.39 13.54
C ALA A 169 -1.99 1.86 14.00
N ILE A 170 -1.92 2.36 15.23
CA ILE A 170 -0.67 2.72 15.90
C ILE A 170 -0.75 2.37 17.38
N GLY A 171 0.34 1.86 17.93
CA GLY A 171 0.47 1.51 19.35
C GLY A 171 1.83 0.93 19.67
N ARG A 172 2.06 0.55 20.92
CA ARG A 172 3.31 -0.11 21.33
C ARG A 172 3.28 -1.63 21.09
N GLY A 173 2.08 -2.20 21.03
CA GLY A 173 1.86 -3.65 20.87
C GLY A 173 1.66 -4.08 19.40
N ASN A 174 0.99 -5.21 19.23
CA ASN A 174 0.83 -5.90 17.94
C ASN A 174 -0.30 -5.29 17.09
N VAL A 175 -0.07 -4.12 16.50
CA VAL A 175 -1.04 -3.45 15.63
C VAL A 175 -1.20 -4.15 14.26
N ASP A 176 -0.14 -4.78 13.78
CA ASP A 176 -0.06 -5.51 12.52
C ASP A 176 -1.11 -6.64 12.45
N LYS A 177 -1.27 -7.41 13.51
CA LYS A 177 -2.28 -8.48 13.57
C LYS A 177 -3.72 -7.98 13.35
N ARG A 178 -4.04 -6.77 13.80
CA ARG A 178 -5.35 -6.17 13.55
C ARG A 178 -5.50 -5.77 12.09
N ILE A 179 -4.44 -5.22 11.52
CA ILE A 179 -4.41 -4.80 10.12
C ILE A 179 -4.45 -5.99 9.17
N ASP A 180 -3.82 -7.13 9.49
CA ASP A 180 -3.87 -8.34 8.66
C ASP A 180 -5.29 -8.90 8.51
N VAL A 181 -6.08 -8.87 9.60
CA VAL A 181 -7.51 -9.25 9.53
C VAL A 181 -8.27 -8.35 8.57
N ILE A 182 -8.07 -7.03 8.68
CA ILE A 182 -8.74 -6.07 7.80
C ILE A 182 -8.24 -6.20 6.36
N ALA A 183 -6.96 -6.44 6.14
CA ALA A 183 -6.42 -6.66 4.79
C ALA A 183 -7.06 -7.88 4.11
N THR A 184 -7.26 -8.96 4.87
CA THR A 184 -7.97 -10.15 4.38
C THR A 184 -9.43 -9.83 4.07
N LEU A 185 -10.12 -9.11 4.96
CA LEU A 185 -11.52 -8.72 4.77
C LEU A 185 -11.69 -7.84 3.50
N ILE A 186 -10.81 -6.86 3.29
CA ILE A 186 -10.79 -6.04 2.07
C ILE A 186 -10.61 -6.91 0.82
N ALA A 187 -9.69 -7.86 0.87
CA ALA A 187 -9.41 -8.76 -0.27
C ALA A 187 -10.61 -9.66 -0.61
N MET A 188 -11.46 -9.95 0.36
CA MET A 188 -12.70 -10.71 0.20
C MET A 188 -13.91 -9.82 -0.16
N GLY A 189 -13.76 -8.50 -0.17
CA GLY A 189 -14.85 -7.56 -0.41
C GLY A 189 -15.81 -7.44 0.78
N GLY A 190 -15.34 -7.73 1.99
CA GLY A 190 -16.15 -7.76 3.20
C GLY A 190 -16.60 -6.37 3.67
N THR A 191 -17.58 -6.38 4.56
CA THR A 191 -18.30 -5.22 5.08
C THR A 191 -18.12 -5.07 6.60
N LEU A 192 -18.67 -4.02 7.17
CA LEU A 192 -18.74 -3.82 8.63
C LEU A 192 -19.52 -4.94 9.34
N GLU A 193 -20.49 -5.56 8.66
CA GLU A 193 -21.27 -6.66 9.23
C GLU A 193 -20.41 -7.91 9.47
N ASP A 194 -19.40 -8.12 8.64
CA ASP A 194 -18.49 -9.26 8.74
C ASP A 194 -17.46 -9.12 9.90
N LEU A 195 -17.45 -7.97 10.59
CA LEU A 195 -16.61 -7.70 11.76
C LEU A 195 -17.33 -7.90 13.11
N LYS A 196 -18.59 -8.30 13.10
CA LYS A 196 -19.41 -8.51 14.30
C LYS A 196 -19.15 -9.83 14.99
#